data_406ee684eb057005e2a5a1782ce41040
#
_entry.id   406ee684eb057005e2a5a1782ce41040
#
_cell.length_a   1.000
_cell.length_b   1.000
_cell.length_c   1.000
_cell.angle_alpha   90.00
_cell.angle_beta   90.00
_cell.angle_gamma   90.00
#
_symmetry.space_group_name_H-M   'P 1'
#
loop_
_entity.id
_entity.type
_entity.pdbx_description
1 polymer ?
#
loop_
_entity_poly.entity_id
_entity_poly.type
_entity_poly.pdbx_seq_one_letter_code
_entity_poly.pdbx_strand_id
1 'polypeptide(L)'
;MARILPLTPTVDLTTRRGALRFESRLRHAERYLLAVDLYSHLRESHPETHLGYWVFPLPEGEATTTIGLDFTTIGPASVWKETDTGRQPAVDSWHNPRYVFDPVVGIQLVLRTREGRVVENRFVCAKVTDPDVLRSYYHRVHAGHGYTPAEPFLFELHAAMLRKLERIFRQGIPQGVRVLDAGCGRSLFTEIRPDWPFMIVAADVEHELLRERKREFPSVQWVVAGAHPLPFRDEVFEAVFAGELIEHLVDPRRGLAEFGRVLSPGGLLVLTTPNRLRLANVVDGSERPYSPDHLSEVSYDEAYGLLDEAGFDVERASGLHLELMLNWFSSQPKLDRLQRRWNRRWAVPLMRALLAAGALAPRYSLDLIFVARKRNPGFLGMNVGRSSL
;
A
#
# COMPACT_ATOMS: atom_id res chain seq x y z
N MET A 1 -5.28 -17.44 -27.66
CA MET A 1 -4.81 -16.27 -26.91
C MET A 1 -3.95 -16.81 -25.79
N ALA A 2 -2.75 -16.28 -25.57
CA ALA A 2 -1.88 -16.74 -24.49
C ALA A 2 -2.24 -15.94 -23.23
N ARG A 3 -2.51 -16.59 -22.10
CA ARG A 3 -2.89 -15.97 -20.83
C ARG A 3 -2.27 -16.71 -19.65
N ILE A 4 -2.00 -15.95 -18.58
CA ILE A 4 -1.65 -16.43 -17.26
C ILE A 4 -2.56 -15.77 -16.21
N LEU A 5 -3.01 -16.55 -15.21
CA LEU A 5 -3.88 -16.07 -14.14
C LEU A 5 -3.34 -16.56 -12.79
N PRO A 6 -2.84 -15.68 -11.92
CA PRO A 6 -2.44 -16.08 -10.57
C PRO A 6 -3.63 -16.63 -9.79
N LEU A 7 -3.47 -17.81 -9.20
CA LEU A 7 -4.40 -18.43 -8.25
C LEU A 7 -4.00 -18.07 -6.81
N THR A 8 -2.74 -17.66 -6.62
CA THR A 8 -2.19 -17.19 -5.36
C THR A 8 -1.93 -15.68 -5.51
N PRO A 9 -2.85 -14.81 -5.13
CA PRO A 9 -2.67 -13.36 -5.26
C PRO A 9 -1.62 -12.82 -4.28
N THR A 10 -1.35 -13.58 -3.22
CA THR A 10 -0.40 -13.20 -2.16
C THR A 10 0.36 -14.44 -1.71
N VAL A 11 1.68 -14.32 -1.57
CA VAL A 11 2.58 -15.34 -1.01
C VAL A 11 3.14 -14.85 0.31
N ASP A 12 3.00 -15.64 1.38
CA ASP A 12 3.66 -15.35 2.65
C ASP A 12 5.12 -15.81 2.57
N LEU A 13 6.04 -14.87 2.66
CA LEU A 13 7.48 -15.09 2.65
C LEU A 13 8.15 -14.79 4.00
N THR A 14 7.40 -14.77 5.10
CA THR A 14 7.93 -14.54 6.46
C THR A 14 9.07 -15.51 6.78
N THR A 15 8.95 -16.77 6.37
CA THR A 15 10.01 -17.80 6.51
C THR A 15 11.01 -17.78 5.36
N ARG A 16 10.93 -16.82 4.44
CA ARG A 16 11.68 -16.74 3.16
C ARG A 16 11.40 -17.91 2.22
N ARG A 17 10.36 -18.71 2.48
CA ARG A 17 9.92 -19.84 1.66
C ARG A 17 8.45 -19.74 1.40
N GLY A 18 8.04 -20.12 0.19
CA GLY A 18 6.66 -20.11 -0.20
C GLY A 18 6.43 -20.81 -1.53
N ALA A 19 5.21 -20.75 -2.01
CA ALA A 19 4.86 -21.22 -3.33
C ALA A 19 3.76 -20.34 -3.92
N LEU A 20 3.82 -20.12 -5.22
CA LEU A 20 2.75 -19.46 -5.96
C LEU A 20 2.14 -20.43 -6.99
N ARG A 21 0.83 -20.32 -7.20
CA ARG A 21 0.11 -21.09 -8.20
C ARG A 21 -0.54 -20.17 -9.21
N PHE A 22 -0.55 -20.58 -10.45
CA PHE A 22 -1.25 -19.88 -11.52
C PHE A 22 -1.79 -20.85 -12.56
N GLU A 23 -2.79 -20.40 -13.28
CA GLU A 23 -3.28 -21.10 -14.48
C GLU A 23 -2.64 -20.46 -15.71
N SER A 24 -2.26 -21.28 -16.67
CA SER A 24 -1.87 -20.87 -18.00
C SER A 24 -2.79 -21.44 -19.04
N ARG A 25 -3.08 -20.65 -20.09
CA ARG A 25 -3.82 -21.09 -21.27
C ARG A 25 -3.02 -20.67 -22.50
N LEU A 26 -2.33 -21.64 -23.09
CA LEU A 26 -1.41 -21.41 -24.21
C LEU A 26 -1.79 -22.27 -25.41
N ARG A 27 -1.85 -21.64 -26.59
CA ARG A 27 -1.74 -22.33 -27.88
C ARG A 27 -0.32 -22.09 -28.41
N HIS A 28 0.38 -23.16 -28.82
CA HIS A 28 1.78 -23.09 -29.24
C HIS A 28 2.73 -22.70 -28.10
N ALA A 29 2.68 -23.45 -26.98
CA ALA A 29 3.46 -23.18 -25.77
C ALA A 29 4.97 -23.08 -26.06
N GLU A 30 5.47 -23.75 -27.08
CA GLU A 30 6.85 -23.69 -27.55
C GLU A 30 7.31 -22.27 -27.91
N ARG A 31 6.39 -21.35 -28.18
CA ARG A 31 6.67 -19.94 -28.51
C ARG A 31 6.80 -19.05 -27.27
N TYR A 32 6.47 -19.53 -26.09
CA TYR A 32 6.38 -18.72 -24.89
C TYR A 32 7.30 -19.23 -23.78
N LEU A 33 7.70 -18.30 -22.94
CA LEU A 33 8.43 -18.55 -21.70
C LEU A 33 7.79 -17.72 -20.60
N LEU A 34 7.73 -18.28 -19.38
CA LEU A 34 7.37 -17.55 -18.18
C LEU A 34 8.65 -17.08 -17.48
N ALA A 35 8.81 -15.79 -17.27
CA ALA A 35 9.77 -15.27 -16.31
C ALA A 35 9.07 -14.99 -14.97
N VAL A 36 9.70 -15.41 -13.90
CA VAL A 36 9.36 -15.04 -12.52
C VAL A 36 10.37 -13.99 -12.11
N ASP A 37 9.97 -12.73 -12.13
CA ASP A 37 10.84 -11.59 -11.81
C ASP A 37 10.59 -11.17 -10.36
N LEU A 38 11.65 -10.91 -9.61
CA LEU A 38 11.61 -10.49 -8.21
C LEU A 38 12.15 -9.08 -8.04
N TYR A 39 11.44 -8.29 -7.25
CA TYR A 39 11.81 -6.91 -6.94
C TYR A 39 11.70 -6.63 -5.44
N SER A 40 12.68 -5.92 -4.87
CA SER A 40 12.62 -5.42 -3.49
C SER A 40 11.70 -4.21 -3.37
N HIS A 41 11.58 -3.42 -4.45
CA HIS A 41 10.66 -2.31 -4.60
C HIS A 41 10.05 -2.35 -6.00
N LEU A 42 8.78 -1.90 -6.13
CA LEU A 42 8.13 -1.83 -7.44
C LEU A 42 8.67 -0.71 -8.36
N ARG A 43 9.74 -0.03 -7.99
CA ARG A 43 10.40 0.96 -8.86
C ARG A 43 11.22 0.25 -9.93
N GLU A 44 10.58 -0.09 -11.03
CA GLU A 44 11.22 -0.66 -12.23
C GLU A 44 12.37 0.19 -12.80
N SER A 45 12.53 1.44 -12.33
CA SER A 45 13.54 2.37 -12.83
C SER A 45 14.91 2.24 -12.18
N HIS A 46 15.06 1.46 -11.12
CA HIS A 46 16.33 1.27 -10.43
C HIS A 46 16.82 -0.17 -10.59
N PRO A 47 17.91 -0.42 -11.31
CA PRO A 47 18.46 -1.77 -11.47
C PRO A 47 18.85 -2.43 -10.13
N GLU A 48 19.03 -1.61 -9.08
CA GLU A 48 19.33 -2.08 -7.72
C GLU A 48 18.14 -2.76 -7.03
N THR A 49 16.92 -2.53 -7.52
CA THR A 49 15.69 -3.12 -6.95
C THR A 49 15.31 -4.43 -7.60
N HIS A 50 15.87 -4.75 -8.75
CA HIS A 50 15.68 -6.04 -9.41
C HIS A 50 16.56 -7.09 -8.72
N LEU A 51 15.93 -8.07 -8.09
CA LEU A 51 16.60 -9.08 -7.28
C LEU A 51 17.01 -10.29 -8.10
N GLY A 52 16.26 -10.60 -9.13
CA GLY A 52 16.54 -11.69 -10.03
C GLY A 52 15.34 -12.07 -10.89
N TYR A 53 15.61 -12.89 -11.88
CA TYR A 53 14.59 -13.56 -12.68
C TYR A 53 14.92 -15.04 -12.87
N TRP A 54 13.86 -15.84 -13.04
CA TRP A 54 13.93 -17.27 -13.33
C TRP A 54 12.95 -17.61 -14.46
N VAL A 55 13.40 -18.30 -15.47
CA VAL A 55 12.63 -18.54 -16.70
C VAL A 55 12.24 -20.02 -16.79
N PHE A 56 10.96 -20.26 -17.09
CA PHE A 56 10.39 -21.61 -17.20
C PHE A 56 9.64 -21.79 -18.52
N PRO A 57 9.72 -22.96 -19.16
CA PRO A 57 8.79 -23.37 -20.18
C PRO A 57 7.44 -23.70 -19.53
N LEU A 58 6.35 -23.36 -20.22
CA LEU A 58 4.99 -23.69 -19.82
C LEU A 58 4.41 -24.83 -20.66
N PRO A 59 3.47 -25.62 -20.10
CA PRO A 59 2.80 -26.65 -20.85
C PRO A 59 1.82 -26.09 -21.89
N GLU A 60 1.53 -26.89 -22.90
CA GLU A 60 0.52 -26.61 -23.92
C GLU A 60 -0.89 -26.74 -23.29
N GLY A 61 -1.83 -25.96 -23.81
CA GLY A 61 -3.23 -26.01 -23.38
C GLY A 61 -3.52 -25.21 -22.11
N GLU A 62 -4.49 -25.71 -21.33
CA GLU A 62 -4.83 -25.19 -20.01
C GLU A 62 -4.12 -26.04 -18.96
N ALA A 63 -3.34 -25.39 -18.09
CA ALA A 63 -2.61 -26.07 -17.04
C ALA A 63 -2.42 -25.20 -15.80
N THR A 64 -2.48 -25.85 -14.64
CA THR A 64 -2.06 -25.23 -13.38
C THR A 64 -0.59 -25.50 -13.15
N THR A 65 0.15 -24.46 -12.85
CA THR A 65 1.59 -24.54 -12.55
C THR A 65 1.84 -24.02 -11.13
N THR A 66 2.69 -24.72 -10.39
CA THR A 66 3.17 -24.29 -9.06
C THR A 66 4.65 -23.94 -9.15
N ILE A 67 5.00 -22.77 -8.67
CA ILE A 67 6.39 -22.29 -8.54
C ILE A 67 6.75 -22.27 -7.06
N GLY A 68 7.75 -23.04 -6.67
CA GLY A 68 8.33 -23.01 -5.34
C GLY A 68 9.37 -21.91 -5.20
N LEU A 69 9.44 -21.32 -4.03
CA LEU A 69 10.30 -20.19 -3.69
C LEU A 69 11.10 -20.50 -2.43
N ASP A 70 12.42 -20.30 -2.46
CA ASP A 70 13.29 -20.35 -1.28
C ASP A 70 14.36 -19.25 -1.39
N PHE A 71 14.20 -18.22 -0.58
CA PHE A 71 15.10 -17.07 -0.52
C PHE A 71 15.95 -17.04 0.74
N THR A 72 16.12 -18.18 1.42
CA THR A 72 17.07 -18.29 2.53
C THR A 72 18.51 -18.01 2.05
N THR A 73 18.80 -18.42 0.81
CA THR A 73 19.97 -17.97 0.05
C THR A 73 19.50 -17.73 -1.39
N ILE A 74 19.93 -16.63 -2.02
CA ILE A 74 19.53 -16.36 -3.39
C ILE A 74 20.51 -16.99 -4.39
N GLY A 75 19.94 -17.70 -5.37
CA GLY A 75 20.71 -18.37 -6.41
C GLY A 75 19.83 -19.00 -7.49
N PRO A 76 20.41 -19.71 -8.46
CA PRO A 76 19.62 -20.36 -9.52
C PRO A 76 18.56 -21.33 -9.02
N ALA A 77 18.79 -21.97 -7.87
CA ALA A 77 17.87 -22.95 -7.27
C ALA A 77 16.79 -22.32 -6.36
N SER A 78 16.80 -21.00 -6.19
CA SER A 78 15.85 -20.30 -5.31
C SER A 78 14.41 -20.32 -5.82
N VAL A 79 14.23 -20.53 -7.11
CA VAL A 79 12.90 -20.61 -7.74
C VAL A 79 12.88 -21.84 -8.66
N TRP A 80 11.88 -22.69 -8.50
CA TRP A 80 11.72 -23.90 -9.29
C TRP A 80 10.25 -24.15 -9.62
N LYS A 81 10.00 -24.89 -10.68
CA LYS A 81 8.66 -25.38 -10.99
C LYS A 81 8.43 -26.76 -10.35
N GLU A 82 7.34 -26.91 -9.61
CA GLU A 82 6.92 -28.21 -9.11
C GLU A 82 6.36 -29.07 -10.23
N THR A 83 6.75 -30.35 -10.27
CA THR A 83 6.26 -31.34 -11.22
C THR A 83 5.98 -32.66 -10.49
N ASP A 84 5.26 -33.58 -11.11
CA ASP A 84 4.99 -34.92 -10.56
C ASP A 84 6.27 -35.71 -10.27
N THR A 85 7.37 -35.40 -10.95
CA THR A 85 8.69 -36.03 -10.77
C THR A 85 9.62 -35.27 -9.85
N GLY A 86 9.17 -34.16 -9.24
CA GLY A 86 9.95 -33.33 -8.35
C GLY A 86 10.17 -31.91 -8.85
N ARG A 87 11.28 -31.28 -8.43
CA ARG A 87 11.61 -29.89 -8.74
C ARG A 87 12.26 -29.77 -10.11
N GLN A 88 11.68 -28.97 -10.98
CA GLN A 88 12.28 -28.61 -12.27
C GLN A 88 12.96 -27.24 -12.11
N PRO A 89 14.28 -27.15 -12.35
CA PRO A 89 14.98 -25.85 -12.29
C PRO A 89 14.57 -24.95 -13.44
N ALA A 90 14.84 -23.64 -13.28
CA ALA A 90 14.72 -22.66 -14.36
C ALA A 90 15.65 -23.02 -15.52
N VAL A 91 15.22 -22.73 -16.74
CA VAL A 91 16.04 -22.93 -17.95
C VAL A 91 17.02 -21.79 -18.18
N ASP A 92 16.76 -20.64 -17.56
CA ASP A 92 17.62 -19.45 -17.51
C ASP A 92 17.34 -18.70 -16.23
N SER A 93 18.34 -18.08 -15.63
CA SER A 93 18.16 -17.27 -14.42
C SER A 93 19.31 -16.28 -14.25
N TRP A 94 18.98 -15.16 -13.65
CA TRP A 94 19.94 -14.19 -13.14
C TRP A 94 19.52 -13.75 -11.75
N HIS A 95 20.46 -13.47 -10.87
CA HIS A 95 20.21 -12.94 -9.55
C HIS A 95 21.26 -11.89 -9.18
N ASN A 96 20.84 -10.91 -8.37
CA ASN A 96 21.73 -9.87 -7.90
C ASN A 96 22.66 -10.44 -6.84
N PRO A 97 23.99 -10.47 -7.03
CA PRO A 97 24.94 -11.05 -6.07
C PRO A 97 25.06 -10.22 -4.78
N ARG A 98 24.55 -8.98 -4.77
CA ARG A 98 24.53 -8.11 -3.59
C ARG A 98 23.20 -8.14 -2.84
N TYR A 99 22.30 -9.05 -3.20
CA TYR A 99 21.00 -9.13 -2.58
C TYR A 99 21.10 -9.42 -1.09
N VAL A 100 20.49 -8.54 -0.30
CA VAL A 100 20.12 -8.82 1.08
C VAL A 100 18.60 -8.98 1.06
N PHE A 101 18.06 -10.06 1.64
CA PHE A 101 16.62 -10.30 1.66
C PHE A 101 15.89 -9.07 2.23
N ASP A 102 15.08 -8.46 1.42
CA ASP A 102 14.19 -7.38 1.79
C ASP A 102 12.85 -7.99 2.22
N PRO A 103 12.24 -7.55 3.34
CA PRO A 103 10.95 -8.07 3.79
C PRO A 103 9.83 -7.87 2.79
N VAL A 104 10.02 -6.94 1.86
CA VAL A 104 9.02 -6.61 0.85
C VAL A 104 9.54 -6.99 -0.52
N VAL A 105 9.01 -8.08 -1.05
CA VAL A 105 9.35 -8.61 -2.37
C VAL A 105 8.11 -8.56 -3.27
N GLY A 106 8.22 -7.83 -4.37
CA GLY A 106 7.27 -7.92 -5.48
C GLY A 106 7.62 -9.08 -6.39
N ILE A 107 6.67 -9.91 -6.74
CA ILE A 107 6.83 -11.00 -7.70
C ILE A 107 6.03 -10.66 -8.95
N GLN A 108 6.68 -10.64 -10.11
CA GLN A 108 6.02 -10.48 -11.38
C GLN A 108 6.09 -11.79 -12.18
N LEU A 109 4.95 -12.24 -12.68
CA LEU A 109 4.86 -13.32 -13.66
C LEU A 109 4.78 -12.69 -15.04
N VAL A 110 5.84 -12.80 -15.82
CA VAL A 110 5.94 -12.18 -17.14
C VAL A 110 5.92 -13.25 -18.22
N LEU A 111 4.81 -13.34 -18.95
CA LEU A 111 4.73 -14.19 -20.14
C LEU A 111 5.38 -13.48 -21.31
N ARG A 112 6.43 -14.08 -21.88
CA ARG A 112 7.20 -13.53 -23.02
C ARG A 112 7.17 -14.50 -24.20
N THR A 113 7.30 -13.97 -25.42
CA THR A 113 7.71 -14.80 -26.54
C THR A 113 9.21 -15.14 -26.42
N ARG A 114 9.68 -16.17 -27.15
CA ARG A 114 11.12 -16.52 -27.16
C ARG A 114 12.00 -15.41 -27.67
N GLU A 115 11.44 -14.50 -28.50
CA GLU A 115 12.14 -13.30 -28.99
C GLU A 115 12.12 -12.15 -27.95
N GLY A 116 11.60 -12.39 -26.73
CA GLY A 116 11.62 -11.45 -25.62
C GLY A 116 10.46 -10.45 -25.56
N ARG A 117 9.46 -10.54 -26.47
CA ARG A 117 8.29 -9.66 -26.42
C ARG A 117 7.37 -10.05 -25.27
N VAL A 118 7.09 -9.12 -24.36
CA VAL A 118 6.11 -9.30 -23.28
C VAL A 118 4.70 -9.44 -23.88
N VAL A 119 4.00 -10.51 -23.52
CA VAL A 119 2.63 -10.82 -23.91
C VAL A 119 1.66 -10.48 -22.79
N GLU A 120 2.02 -10.84 -21.55
CA GLU A 120 1.23 -10.58 -20.37
C GLU A 120 2.14 -10.44 -19.15
N ASN A 121 1.72 -9.60 -18.21
CA ASN A 121 2.42 -9.41 -16.95
C ASN A 121 1.39 -9.48 -15.82
N ARG A 122 1.68 -10.24 -14.77
CA ARG A 122 0.85 -10.38 -13.57
C ARG A 122 1.69 -10.18 -12.33
N PHE A 123 1.15 -9.41 -11.41
CA PHE A 123 1.79 -9.15 -10.14
C PHE A 123 1.23 -10.07 -9.05
N VAL A 124 2.12 -10.57 -8.19
CA VAL A 124 1.80 -11.33 -6.98
C VAL A 124 2.44 -10.61 -5.80
N CYS A 125 1.66 -10.30 -4.79
CA CYS A 125 2.16 -9.66 -3.58
C CYS A 125 2.90 -10.68 -2.71
N ALA A 126 4.14 -10.38 -2.32
CA ALA A 126 4.84 -11.12 -1.29
C ALA A 126 4.61 -10.44 0.07
N LYS A 127 4.16 -11.20 1.06
CA LYS A 127 3.96 -10.71 2.43
C LYS A 127 5.03 -11.25 3.35
N VAL A 128 5.58 -10.36 4.17
CA VAL A 128 6.44 -10.71 5.30
C VAL A 128 5.79 -10.14 6.55
N THR A 129 5.47 -10.99 7.51
CA THR A 129 4.69 -10.63 8.71
C THR A 129 5.55 -10.53 9.97
N ASP A 130 6.86 -10.78 9.90
CA ASP A 130 7.78 -10.64 11.02
C ASP A 130 7.94 -9.17 11.42
N PRO A 131 7.55 -8.77 12.66
CA PRO A 131 7.58 -7.37 13.07
C PRO A 131 8.99 -6.74 13.08
N ASP A 132 10.04 -7.51 13.39
CA ASP A 132 11.41 -7.00 13.45
C ASP A 132 11.97 -6.77 12.05
N VAL A 133 11.63 -7.66 11.13
CA VAL A 133 11.97 -7.51 9.70
C VAL A 133 11.27 -6.30 9.12
N LEU A 134 9.97 -6.12 9.37
CA LEU A 134 9.20 -4.95 8.94
C LEU A 134 9.74 -3.66 9.53
N ARG A 135 10.07 -3.64 10.84
CA ARG A 135 10.67 -2.46 11.50
C ARG A 135 11.98 -2.06 10.83
N SER A 136 12.86 -3.03 10.57
CA SER A 136 14.13 -2.79 9.87
C SER A 136 13.93 -2.25 8.44
N TYR A 137 12.88 -2.70 7.76
CA TYR A 137 12.51 -2.20 6.45
C TYR A 137 12.04 -0.74 6.51
N TYR A 138 11.08 -0.42 7.39
CA TYR A 138 10.56 0.95 7.53
C TYR A 138 11.65 1.95 7.91
N HIS A 139 12.61 1.53 8.76
CA HIS A 139 13.78 2.37 9.09
C HIS A 139 14.56 2.77 7.83
N ARG A 140 14.80 1.82 6.91
CA ARG A 140 15.53 2.12 5.66
C ARG A 140 14.72 2.98 4.69
N VAL A 141 13.42 2.71 4.59
CA VAL A 141 12.53 3.43 3.66
C VAL A 141 12.33 4.88 4.09
N HIS A 142 12.11 5.13 5.36
CA HIS A 142 11.85 6.49 5.86
C HIS A 142 13.09 7.37 5.92
N ALA A 143 14.29 6.80 5.94
CA ALA A 143 15.54 7.58 5.97
C ALA A 143 15.77 8.47 4.72
N GLY A 144 15.00 8.31 3.66
CA GLY A 144 15.19 9.00 2.39
C GLY A 144 14.00 9.76 1.80
N HIS A 145 12.85 9.83 2.46
CA HIS A 145 11.63 10.35 1.83
C HIS A 145 11.36 11.83 2.14
N GLY A 146 11.37 12.64 1.10
CA GLY A 146 10.80 13.97 1.03
C GLY A 146 10.37 14.23 -0.41
N TYR A 147 9.10 14.62 -0.62
CA TYR A 147 8.63 15.03 -1.95
C TYR A 147 9.27 16.34 -2.34
N THR A 148 9.91 16.38 -3.49
CA THR A 148 10.62 17.56 -3.97
C THR A 148 9.83 18.25 -5.09
N PRO A 149 10.02 19.59 -5.29
CA PRO A 149 9.48 20.28 -6.45
C PRO A 149 9.97 19.77 -7.81
N ALA A 150 10.99 18.89 -7.81
CA ALA A 150 11.47 18.21 -9.00
C ALA A 150 10.47 17.12 -9.49
N GLU A 151 9.54 16.70 -8.65
CA GLU A 151 8.48 15.74 -8.95
C GLU A 151 7.10 16.44 -8.85
N PRO A 152 6.71 17.31 -9.81
CA PRO A 152 5.56 18.20 -9.69
C PRO A 152 4.25 17.49 -9.42
N PHE A 153 4.07 16.27 -9.93
CA PHE A 153 2.86 15.48 -9.70
C PHE A 153 2.74 15.05 -8.24
N LEU A 154 3.75 14.38 -7.70
CA LEU A 154 3.76 13.93 -6.31
C LEU A 154 3.69 15.10 -5.33
N PHE A 155 4.37 16.19 -5.65
CA PHE A 155 4.32 17.42 -4.87
C PHE A 155 2.91 18.02 -4.82
N GLU A 156 2.20 18.14 -5.96
CA GLU A 156 0.83 18.67 -6.00
C GLU A 156 -0.17 17.72 -5.33
N LEU A 157 0.01 16.40 -5.48
CA LEU A 157 -0.79 15.39 -4.80
C LEU A 157 -0.66 15.51 -3.28
N HIS A 158 0.57 15.51 -2.78
CA HIS A 158 0.86 15.65 -1.37
C HIS A 158 0.33 16.99 -0.81
N ALA A 159 0.61 18.10 -1.49
CA ALA A 159 0.10 19.41 -1.08
C ALA A 159 -1.44 19.50 -1.08
N ALA A 160 -2.12 18.78 -1.98
CA ALA A 160 -3.58 18.72 -1.98
C ALA A 160 -4.11 17.91 -0.80
N MET A 161 -3.46 16.81 -0.46
CA MET A 161 -3.77 16.00 0.73
C MET A 161 -3.60 16.82 2.00
N LEU A 162 -2.46 17.49 2.19
CA LEU A 162 -2.20 18.36 3.34
C LEU A 162 -3.29 19.44 3.51
N ARG A 163 -3.64 20.15 2.45
CA ARG A 163 -4.72 21.18 2.48
C ARG A 163 -6.07 20.60 2.86
N LYS A 164 -6.37 19.38 2.41
CA LYS A 164 -7.64 18.72 2.72
C LYS A 164 -7.67 18.24 4.17
N LEU A 165 -6.59 17.64 4.65
CA LEU A 165 -6.44 17.21 6.04
C LEU A 165 -6.45 18.40 7.00
N GLU A 166 -5.74 19.50 6.69
CA GLU A 166 -5.78 20.73 7.49
C GLU A 166 -7.22 21.21 7.69
N ARG A 167 -8.00 21.25 6.62
CA ARG A 167 -9.43 21.66 6.71
C ARG A 167 -10.23 20.73 7.60
N ILE A 168 -10.02 19.40 7.46
CA ILE A 168 -10.71 18.38 8.28
C ILE A 168 -10.34 18.57 9.76
N PHE A 169 -9.06 18.70 10.07
CA PHE A 169 -8.57 18.85 11.44
C PHE A 169 -9.09 20.14 12.08
N ARG A 170 -9.03 21.27 11.37
CA ARG A 170 -9.52 22.56 11.89
C ARG A 170 -11.00 22.59 12.15
N GLN A 171 -11.79 21.86 11.38
CA GLN A 171 -13.25 21.78 11.53
C GLN A 171 -13.72 20.70 12.49
N GLY A 172 -12.99 19.59 12.58
CA GLY A 172 -13.42 18.40 13.29
C GLY A 172 -12.81 18.22 14.68
N ILE A 173 -11.65 18.85 14.96
CA ILE A 173 -10.92 18.66 16.21
C ILE A 173 -11.06 19.94 17.07
N PRO A 174 -11.66 19.84 18.28
CA PRO A 174 -11.76 20.97 19.21
C PRO A 174 -10.39 21.44 19.72
N GLN A 175 -10.36 22.65 20.28
CA GLN A 175 -9.17 23.17 20.94
C GLN A 175 -8.92 22.51 22.30
N GLY A 176 -7.68 22.37 22.70
CA GLY A 176 -7.29 21.88 24.03
C GLY A 176 -7.42 20.37 24.25
N VAL A 177 -7.87 19.63 23.24
CA VAL A 177 -8.03 18.18 23.32
C VAL A 177 -6.74 17.43 23.01
N ARG A 178 -6.70 16.13 23.26
CA ARG A 178 -5.60 15.22 22.91
C ARG A 178 -5.87 14.51 21.61
N VAL A 179 -4.88 14.52 20.73
CA VAL A 179 -4.94 13.90 19.40
C VAL A 179 -3.82 12.89 19.30
N LEU A 180 -4.15 11.67 18.89
CA LEU A 180 -3.18 10.65 18.53
C LEU A 180 -2.91 10.72 17.02
N ASP A 181 -1.66 10.83 16.64
CA ASP A 181 -1.13 10.59 15.30
C ASP A 181 -0.53 9.18 15.30
N ALA A 182 -1.28 8.20 14.81
CA ALA A 182 -0.91 6.78 14.85
C ALA A 182 -0.17 6.40 13.55
N GLY A 183 1.00 5.75 13.67
CA GLY A 183 1.88 5.51 12.54
C GLY A 183 2.36 6.83 11.94
N CYS A 184 2.79 7.75 12.80
CA CYS A 184 2.97 9.15 12.44
C CYS A 184 4.09 9.39 11.42
N GLY A 185 5.07 8.48 11.28
CA GLY A 185 6.26 8.75 10.49
C GLY A 185 6.87 10.11 10.85
N ARG A 186 6.98 11.00 9.86
CA ARG A 186 7.42 12.39 10.08
C ARG A 186 6.36 13.31 10.70
N SER A 187 5.15 12.84 10.89
CA SER A 187 3.93 13.52 11.36
C SER A 187 3.42 14.59 10.42
N LEU A 188 2.33 14.29 9.73
CA LEU A 188 1.64 15.26 8.85
C LEU A 188 1.13 16.48 9.63
N PHE A 189 0.80 16.34 10.91
CA PHE A 189 0.44 17.49 11.74
C PHE A 189 1.56 18.52 11.80
N THR A 190 2.81 18.09 12.02
CA THR A 190 3.96 19.02 12.09
C THR A 190 4.33 19.56 10.71
N GLU A 191 4.06 18.81 9.64
CA GLU A 191 4.29 19.26 8.27
C GLU A 191 3.27 20.30 7.82
N ILE A 192 1.98 20.11 8.18
CA ILE A 192 0.93 21.09 7.88
C ILE A 192 1.19 22.40 8.63
N ARG A 193 1.40 22.32 9.94
CA ARG A 193 1.73 23.45 10.81
C ARG A 193 2.19 22.99 12.21
N PRO A 194 3.13 23.70 12.85
CA PRO A 194 3.62 23.31 14.17
C PRO A 194 2.74 23.80 15.34
N ASP A 195 1.80 24.73 15.11
CA ASP A 195 1.05 25.48 16.13
C ASP A 195 -0.44 25.08 16.20
N TRP A 196 -0.72 23.79 16.27
CA TRP A 196 -2.08 23.31 16.47
C TRP A 196 -2.62 23.67 17.86
N PRO A 197 -3.93 24.01 17.98
CA PRO A 197 -4.53 24.37 19.26
C PRO A 197 -4.92 23.15 20.12
N PHE A 198 -4.30 22.00 19.92
CA PHE A 198 -4.53 20.74 20.63
C PHE A 198 -3.20 20.01 20.90
N MET A 199 -3.20 19.10 21.85
CA MET A 199 -2.02 18.33 22.22
C MET A 199 -1.86 17.13 21.29
N ILE A 200 -0.71 17.04 20.63
CA ILE A 200 -0.39 15.94 19.70
C ILE A 200 0.46 14.90 20.45
N VAL A 201 0.01 13.65 20.40
CA VAL A 201 0.79 12.47 20.74
C VAL A 201 1.05 11.72 19.43
N ALA A 202 2.30 11.67 19.00
CA ALA A 202 2.72 11.05 17.75
C ALA A 202 3.38 9.70 18.06
N ALA A 203 2.82 8.61 17.52
CA ALA A 203 3.28 7.25 17.79
C ALA A 203 3.73 6.56 16.50
N ASP A 204 4.92 5.97 16.52
CA ASP A 204 5.47 5.19 15.43
C ASP A 204 6.44 4.13 15.97
N VAL A 205 6.71 3.10 15.15
CA VAL A 205 7.69 2.05 15.50
C VAL A 205 9.14 2.51 15.31
N GLU A 206 9.36 3.59 14.56
CA GLU A 206 10.67 4.10 14.13
C GLU A 206 11.31 5.00 15.17
N HIS A 207 12.05 4.40 16.11
CA HIS A 207 12.69 5.10 17.22
C HIS A 207 13.64 6.25 16.79
N GLU A 208 14.50 6.02 15.79
CA GLU A 208 15.49 7.04 15.39
C GLU A 208 14.84 8.23 14.73
N LEU A 209 13.82 7.99 13.90
CA LEU A 209 13.02 9.05 13.30
C LEU A 209 12.32 9.89 14.38
N LEU A 210 11.66 9.24 15.35
CA LEU A 210 10.99 9.96 16.42
C LEU A 210 11.96 10.76 17.29
N ARG A 211 13.17 10.26 17.51
CA ARG A 211 14.22 10.96 18.24
C ARG A 211 14.71 12.22 17.52
N GLU A 212 14.82 12.17 16.17
CA GLU A 212 15.10 13.34 15.34
C GLU A 212 13.96 14.37 15.44
N ARG A 213 12.72 13.91 15.20
CA ARG A 213 11.52 14.78 15.21
C ARG A 213 11.29 15.44 16.58
N LYS A 214 11.58 14.75 17.68
CA LYS A 214 11.48 15.30 19.03
C LYS A 214 12.40 16.52 19.23
N ARG A 215 13.57 16.55 18.60
CA ARG A 215 14.48 17.70 18.67
C ARG A 215 13.94 18.88 17.88
N GLU A 216 13.30 18.63 16.77
CA GLU A 216 12.74 19.64 15.87
C GLU A 216 11.39 20.18 16.39
N PHE A 217 10.54 19.31 16.95
CA PHE A 217 9.20 19.64 17.46
C PHE A 217 9.03 19.17 18.92
N PRO A 218 9.62 19.90 19.87
CA PRO A 218 9.62 19.50 21.29
C PRO A 218 8.24 19.62 21.95
N SER A 219 7.30 20.35 21.36
CA SER A 219 5.92 20.46 21.85
C SER A 219 5.06 19.24 21.59
N VAL A 220 5.47 18.34 20.67
CA VAL A 220 4.78 17.09 20.37
C VAL A 220 5.29 15.98 21.31
N GLN A 221 4.40 15.15 21.79
CA GLN A 221 4.73 13.96 22.58
C GLN A 221 5.01 12.80 21.63
N TRP A 222 6.28 12.39 21.51
CA TRP A 222 6.71 11.32 20.64
C TRP A 222 6.81 10.00 21.41
N VAL A 223 6.14 8.94 20.92
CA VAL A 223 6.02 7.63 21.57
C VAL A 223 6.41 6.53 20.58
N VAL A 224 7.35 5.68 20.97
CA VAL A 224 7.69 4.48 20.18
C VAL A 224 6.66 3.39 20.46
N ALA A 225 5.81 3.11 19.48
CA ALA A 225 4.75 2.09 19.59
C ALA A 225 4.31 1.57 18.21
N GLY A 226 3.88 0.30 18.17
CA GLY A 226 3.12 -0.25 17.05
C GLY A 226 1.66 0.22 17.10
N ALA A 227 0.93 -0.01 15.99
CA ALA A 227 -0.48 0.34 15.90
C ALA A 227 -1.39 -0.56 16.76
N HIS A 228 -0.90 -1.73 17.17
CA HIS A 228 -1.56 -2.66 18.09
C HIS A 228 -0.54 -3.58 18.80
N PRO A 229 -0.64 -3.74 20.13
CA PRO A 229 -1.43 -2.91 21.03
C PRO A 229 -0.82 -1.49 21.17
N LEU A 230 -1.67 -0.50 21.29
CA LEU A 230 -1.25 0.87 21.61
C LEU A 230 -1.01 0.99 23.13
N PRO A 231 0.10 1.64 23.58
CA PRO A 231 0.44 1.73 25.01
C PRO A 231 -0.34 2.82 25.75
N PHE A 232 -1.60 3.03 25.38
CA PHE A 232 -2.48 4.03 25.96
C PHE A 232 -3.68 3.38 26.65
N ARG A 233 -4.24 4.07 27.64
CA ARG A 233 -5.48 3.66 28.28
C ARG A 233 -6.66 3.84 27.33
N ASP A 234 -7.77 3.20 27.65
CA ASP A 234 -9.04 3.39 26.95
C ASP A 234 -9.50 4.84 27.05
N GLU A 235 -10.10 5.34 26.00
CA GLU A 235 -10.82 6.62 25.94
C GLU A 235 -9.98 7.85 26.33
N VAL A 236 -8.68 7.84 25.96
CA VAL A 236 -7.73 8.93 26.29
C VAL A 236 -7.71 10.04 25.25
N PHE A 237 -8.09 9.75 23.99
CA PHE A 237 -7.99 10.69 22.88
C PHE A 237 -9.36 11.11 22.38
N GLU A 238 -9.52 12.37 22.06
CA GLU A 238 -10.71 12.94 21.43
C GLU A 238 -10.64 12.82 19.90
N ALA A 239 -9.43 12.66 19.34
CA ALA A 239 -9.26 12.36 17.94
C ALA A 239 -8.06 11.42 17.72
N VAL A 240 -8.17 10.56 16.70
CA VAL A 240 -7.09 9.74 16.15
C VAL A 240 -6.96 10.06 14.65
N PHE A 241 -5.76 10.30 14.22
CA PHE A 241 -5.39 10.31 12.81
C PHE A 241 -4.55 9.07 12.52
N ALA A 242 -4.91 8.33 11.49
CA ALA A 242 -4.17 7.19 10.96
C ALA A 242 -4.01 7.41 9.45
N GLY A 243 -2.91 8.04 9.07
CA GLY A 243 -2.64 8.41 7.68
C GLY A 243 -1.67 7.43 7.04
N GLU A 244 -2.10 6.77 5.96
CA GLU A 244 -1.28 5.83 5.19
C GLU A 244 -0.64 4.78 6.14
N LEU A 245 -1.49 4.19 7.01
CA LEU A 245 -1.03 3.25 8.02
C LEU A 245 -1.65 1.86 7.88
N ILE A 246 -2.97 1.77 7.65
CA ILE A 246 -3.67 0.48 7.76
C ILE A 246 -3.25 -0.51 6.69
N GLU A 247 -2.83 -0.04 5.53
CA GLU A 247 -2.29 -0.86 4.44
C GLU A 247 -0.97 -1.56 4.80
N HIS A 248 -0.23 -1.01 5.75
CA HIS A 248 1.01 -1.60 6.27
C HIS A 248 0.77 -2.61 7.40
N LEU A 249 -0.45 -2.70 7.92
CA LEU A 249 -0.77 -3.63 9.00
C LEU A 249 -1.05 -5.03 8.42
N VAL A 250 -0.56 -6.05 9.11
CA VAL A 250 -0.88 -7.45 8.80
C VAL A 250 -2.37 -7.72 8.98
N ASP A 251 -2.96 -7.09 9.98
CA ASP A 251 -4.40 -7.16 10.31
C ASP A 251 -4.94 -5.76 10.61
N PRO A 252 -5.52 -5.08 9.62
CA PRO A 252 -6.13 -3.75 9.79
C PRO A 252 -7.24 -3.72 10.84
N ARG A 253 -7.98 -4.83 11.04
CA ARG A 253 -9.07 -4.92 12.04
C ARG A 253 -8.54 -4.66 13.45
N ARG A 254 -7.38 -5.23 13.78
CA ARG A 254 -6.75 -5.01 15.09
C ARG A 254 -6.33 -3.56 15.29
N GLY A 255 -5.76 -2.93 14.28
CA GLY A 255 -5.41 -1.51 14.34
C GLY A 255 -6.65 -0.63 14.56
N LEU A 256 -7.71 -0.85 13.78
CA LEU A 256 -8.96 -0.10 13.91
C LEU A 256 -9.65 -0.33 15.26
N ALA A 257 -9.62 -1.56 15.80
CA ALA A 257 -10.13 -1.87 17.14
C ALA A 257 -9.36 -1.10 18.24
N GLU A 258 -8.03 -1.02 18.12
CA GLU A 258 -7.19 -0.23 19.04
C GLU A 258 -7.48 1.28 18.94
N PHE A 259 -7.66 1.81 17.72
CA PHE A 259 -8.08 3.21 17.53
C PHE A 259 -9.45 3.45 18.21
N GLY A 260 -10.39 2.52 18.04
CA GLY A 260 -11.69 2.57 18.75
C GLY A 260 -11.54 2.51 20.27
N ARG A 261 -10.64 1.65 20.80
CA ARG A 261 -10.40 1.53 22.23
C ARG A 261 -9.87 2.82 22.85
N VAL A 262 -8.86 3.42 22.22
CA VAL A 262 -8.19 4.61 22.78
C VAL A 262 -8.97 5.90 22.56
N LEU A 263 -9.94 5.94 21.63
CA LEU A 263 -10.83 7.07 21.39
C LEU A 263 -11.91 7.17 22.48
N SER A 264 -12.17 8.40 22.91
CA SER A 264 -13.34 8.71 23.72
C SER A 264 -14.65 8.42 22.97
N PRO A 265 -15.77 8.13 23.65
CA PRO A 265 -17.08 8.00 23.00
C PRO A 265 -17.40 9.24 22.15
N GLY A 266 -17.83 9.04 20.90
CA GLY A 266 -18.04 10.11 19.92
C GLY A 266 -16.76 10.75 19.40
N GLY A 267 -15.58 10.26 19.77
CA GLY A 267 -14.28 10.73 19.30
C GLY A 267 -14.10 10.57 17.78
N LEU A 268 -13.28 11.42 17.19
CA LEU A 268 -13.07 11.52 15.75
C LEU A 268 -11.94 10.59 15.29
N LEU A 269 -12.20 9.76 14.31
CA LEU A 269 -11.18 9.07 13.52
C LEU A 269 -11.07 9.74 12.14
N VAL A 270 -9.85 10.12 11.76
CA VAL A 270 -9.50 10.50 10.38
C VAL A 270 -8.54 9.45 9.85
N LEU A 271 -8.93 8.76 8.79
CA LEU A 271 -8.18 7.68 8.18
C LEU A 271 -7.87 8.03 6.72
N THR A 272 -6.62 7.86 6.30
CA THR A 272 -6.27 7.82 4.88
C THR A 272 -5.58 6.50 4.53
N THR A 273 -5.81 6.01 3.30
CA THR A 273 -5.21 4.77 2.80
C THR A 273 -5.31 4.71 1.27
N PRO A 274 -4.36 4.11 0.57
CA PRO A 274 -4.50 3.83 -0.86
C PRO A 274 -5.68 2.93 -1.15
N ASN A 275 -6.25 3.10 -2.34
CA ASN A 275 -7.39 2.32 -2.79
C ASN A 275 -6.95 1.16 -3.68
N ARG A 276 -7.18 -0.07 -3.25
CA ARG A 276 -6.90 -1.28 -4.04
C ARG A 276 -7.65 -1.28 -5.38
N LEU A 277 -8.87 -0.74 -5.43
CA LEU A 277 -9.67 -0.63 -6.65
C LEU A 277 -9.57 0.76 -7.31
N ARG A 278 -8.43 1.43 -7.19
CA ARG A 278 -8.16 2.66 -7.95
C ARG A 278 -8.32 2.44 -9.45
N LEU A 279 -8.64 3.49 -10.18
CA LEU A 279 -9.02 3.40 -11.60
C LEU A 279 -8.02 2.63 -12.47
N ALA A 280 -6.72 2.80 -12.24
CA ALA A 280 -5.69 2.07 -12.97
C ALA A 280 -5.83 0.55 -12.80
N ASN A 281 -6.04 0.07 -11.57
CA ASN A 281 -6.24 -1.36 -11.30
C ASN A 281 -7.54 -1.90 -11.92
N VAL A 282 -8.61 -1.12 -11.87
CA VAL A 282 -9.88 -1.51 -12.49
C VAL A 282 -9.74 -1.61 -14.01
N VAL A 283 -9.08 -0.67 -14.65
CA VAL A 283 -8.85 -0.67 -16.12
C VAL A 283 -7.93 -1.83 -16.53
N ASP A 284 -6.89 -2.10 -15.75
CA ASP A 284 -5.95 -3.19 -16.03
C ASP A 284 -6.50 -4.57 -15.63
N GLY A 285 -7.62 -4.63 -14.91
CA GLY A 285 -8.14 -5.86 -14.31
C GLY A 285 -7.15 -6.49 -13.32
N SER A 286 -6.42 -5.65 -12.58
CA SER A 286 -5.40 -6.05 -11.61
C SER A 286 -5.78 -5.60 -10.19
N GLU A 287 -5.14 -6.20 -9.20
CA GLU A 287 -5.21 -5.79 -7.80
C GLU A 287 -3.82 -5.44 -7.28
N ARG A 288 -3.01 -4.84 -8.12
CA ARG A 288 -1.63 -4.48 -7.81
C ARG A 288 -1.61 -3.45 -6.67
N PRO A 289 -0.90 -3.69 -5.55
CA PRO A 289 -0.75 -2.68 -4.51
C PRO A 289 -0.02 -1.44 -5.05
N TYR A 290 -0.28 -0.30 -4.45
CA TYR A 290 0.38 0.96 -4.80
C TYR A 290 1.86 0.92 -4.47
N SER A 291 2.21 0.31 -3.34
CA SER A 291 3.58 0.06 -2.92
C SER A 291 3.76 -1.39 -2.47
N PRO A 292 4.97 -1.98 -2.63
CA PRO A 292 5.22 -3.38 -2.26
C PRO A 292 5.12 -3.65 -0.76
N ASP A 293 5.29 -2.64 0.08
CA ASP A 293 5.14 -2.70 1.52
C ASP A 293 3.68 -2.60 2.00
N HIS A 294 2.73 -2.42 1.08
CA HIS A 294 1.31 -2.44 1.39
C HIS A 294 0.80 -3.89 1.53
N LEU A 295 0.74 -4.36 2.76
CA LEU A 295 0.34 -5.72 3.08
C LEU A 295 -1.17 -5.95 2.95
N SER A 296 -1.96 -4.88 3.09
CA SER A 296 -3.42 -4.96 3.25
C SER A 296 -4.14 -3.76 2.65
N GLU A 297 -3.82 -3.41 1.38
CA GLU A 297 -4.63 -2.39 0.68
C GLU A 297 -6.10 -2.82 0.60
N VAL A 298 -6.97 -1.91 0.90
CA VAL A 298 -8.42 -2.10 0.90
C VAL A 298 -9.10 -1.29 -0.20
N SER A 299 -10.24 -1.76 -0.68
CA SER A 299 -11.13 -0.95 -1.52
C SER A 299 -11.96 0.01 -0.67
N TYR A 300 -12.65 0.95 -1.32
CA TYR A 300 -13.58 1.86 -0.65
C TYR A 300 -14.62 1.13 0.20
N ASP A 301 -15.25 0.09 -0.35
CA ASP A 301 -16.30 -0.67 0.33
C ASP A 301 -15.77 -1.52 1.47
N GLU A 302 -14.59 -2.12 1.29
CA GLU A 302 -13.91 -2.87 2.36
C GLU A 302 -13.49 -1.97 3.51
N ALA A 303 -12.91 -0.79 3.24
CA ALA A 303 -12.56 0.18 4.26
C ALA A 303 -13.79 0.64 5.04
N TYR A 304 -14.91 0.89 4.33
CA TYR A 304 -16.18 1.25 4.96
C TYR A 304 -16.69 0.14 5.87
N GLY A 305 -16.65 -1.13 5.42
CA GLY A 305 -17.03 -2.30 6.20
C GLY A 305 -16.15 -2.50 7.44
N LEU A 306 -14.84 -2.34 7.30
CA LEU A 306 -13.90 -2.44 8.42
C LEU A 306 -14.13 -1.38 9.49
N LEU A 307 -14.44 -0.14 9.09
CA LEU A 307 -14.81 0.94 10.00
C LEU A 307 -16.12 0.63 10.73
N ASP A 308 -17.13 0.13 10.01
CA ASP A 308 -18.41 -0.26 10.59
C ASP A 308 -18.25 -1.40 11.61
N GLU A 309 -17.50 -2.46 11.26
CA GLU A 309 -17.16 -3.59 12.14
C GLU A 309 -16.41 -3.13 13.40
N ALA A 310 -15.53 -2.14 13.29
CA ALA A 310 -14.77 -1.57 14.39
C ALA A 310 -15.56 -0.59 15.26
N GLY A 311 -16.84 -0.38 14.98
CA GLY A 311 -17.73 0.47 15.78
C GLY A 311 -17.65 1.96 15.44
N PHE A 312 -17.33 2.29 14.19
CA PHE A 312 -17.32 3.68 13.70
C PHE A 312 -18.51 3.98 12.80
N ASP A 313 -19.05 5.19 12.93
CA ASP A 313 -20.02 5.77 12.00
C ASP A 313 -19.27 6.70 11.04
N VAL A 314 -19.24 6.37 9.76
CA VAL A 314 -18.59 7.18 8.74
C VAL A 314 -19.44 8.41 8.43
N GLU A 315 -18.98 9.60 8.84
CA GLU A 315 -19.65 10.88 8.56
C GLU A 315 -19.36 11.37 7.14
N ARG A 316 -18.14 11.17 6.68
CA ARG A 316 -17.71 11.57 5.33
C ARG A 316 -16.68 10.58 4.81
N ALA A 317 -16.83 10.24 3.53
CA ALA A 317 -15.82 9.54 2.78
C ALA A 317 -15.56 10.29 1.47
N SER A 318 -14.31 10.43 1.08
CA SER A 318 -13.93 11.10 -0.16
C SER A 318 -12.64 10.52 -0.71
N GLY A 319 -12.45 10.69 -2.00
CA GLY A 319 -11.21 10.32 -2.66
C GLY A 319 -10.26 11.51 -2.83
N LEU A 320 -9.03 11.19 -3.13
CA LEU A 320 -8.01 12.12 -3.57
C LEU A 320 -7.40 11.57 -4.85
N HIS A 321 -7.41 12.37 -5.90
CA HIS A 321 -6.87 12.05 -7.21
C HIS A 321 -7.56 10.87 -7.92
N LEU A 322 -8.03 11.12 -9.13
CA LEU A 322 -8.45 10.09 -10.07
C LEU A 322 -7.27 9.79 -11.02
N GLU A 323 -6.70 8.61 -10.89
CA GLU A 323 -5.56 8.17 -11.68
C GLU A 323 -6.00 7.79 -13.11
N LEU A 324 -6.21 8.80 -13.99
CA LEU A 324 -6.64 8.56 -15.37
C LEU A 324 -5.53 8.08 -16.30
N MET A 325 -4.28 8.24 -15.94
CA MET A 325 -3.21 8.11 -16.92
C MET A 325 -2.04 7.27 -16.47
N LEU A 326 -2.05 6.59 -15.38
CA LEU A 326 -0.76 6.16 -14.97
C LEU A 326 -0.82 4.99 -14.01
N ASN A 327 -0.66 3.84 -14.56
CA ASN A 327 0.14 2.85 -13.91
C ASN A 327 1.55 3.43 -13.74
N TRP A 328 1.80 4.13 -12.62
CA TRP A 328 3.12 4.68 -12.27
C TRP A 328 4.20 3.60 -12.34
N PHE A 329 3.78 2.34 -12.31
CA PHE A 329 4.56 1.13 -12.31
C PHE A 329 4.28 0.22 -13.52
N SER A 330 3.71 0.77 -14.60
CA SER A 330 3.48 -0.06 -15.78
C SER A 330 4.82 -0.32 -16.47
N SER A 331 5.07 -1.58 -16.75
CA SER A 331 6.17 -2.05 -17.60
C SER A 331 6.01 -1.64 -19.09
N GLN A 332 5.11 -0.70 -19.40
CA GLN A 332 4.82 -0.25 -20.76
C GLN A 332 5.68 0.95 -21.13
N PRO A 333 6.75 0.81 -21.96
CA PRO A 333 7.67 1.91 -22.30
C PRO A 333 7.01 3.11 -22.97
N LYS A 334 5.80 2.93 -23.54
CA LYS A 334 5.02 4.02 -24.14
C LYS A 334 4.34 4.88 -23.08
N LEU A 335 3.81 4.25 -22.02
CA LEU A 335 3.19 4.94 -20.89
C LEU A 335 4.23 5.67 -20.05
N ASP A 336 5.41 5.08 -19.81
CA ASP A 336 6.53 5.75 -19.15
C ASP A 336 6.97 7.03 -19.86
N ARG A 337 7.01 7.03 -21.20
CA ARG A 337 7.34 8.23 -21.99
C ARG A 337 6.26 9.30 -21.87
N LEU A 338 5.00 8.89 -21.84
CA LEU A 338 3.88 9.79 -21.66
C LEU A 338 3.91 10.39 -20.26
N GLN A 339 4.13 9.58 -19.24
CA GLN A 339 4.26 9.97 -17.83
C GLN A 339 5.38 10.98 -17.62
N ARG A 340 6.59 10.73 -18.14
CA ARG A 340 7.70 11.70 -18.10
C ARG A 340 7.37 13.02 -18.79
N ARG A 341 6.49 13.02 -19.79
CA ARG A 341 5.95 14.25 -20.40
C ARG A 341 4.96 14.98 -19.49
N TRP A 342 4.17 14.25 -18.72
CA TRP A 342 3.15 14.80 -17.83
C TRP A 342 3.71 15.28 -16.50
N ASN A 343 4.84 14.73 -16.05
CA ASN A 343 5.53 15.19 -14.84
C ASN A 343 6.29 16.53 -15.09
N ARG A 344 5.61 17.49 -15.72
CA ARG A 344 6.12 18.83 -16.02
C ARG A 344 5.16 19.90 -15.51
N ARG A 345 5.68 21.07 -15.18
CA ARG A 345 4.91 22.20 -14.62
C ARG A 345 3.68 22.60 -15.46
N TRP A 346 3.69 22.43 -16.77
CA TRP A 346 2.54 22.74 -17.63
C TRP A 346 1.33 21.80 -17.42
N ALA A 347 1.55 20.59 -16.85
CA ALA A 347 0.49 19.64 -16.56
C ALA A 347 -0.22 19.90 -15.21
N VAL A 348 0.29 20.81 -14.39
CA VAL A 348 -0.25 21.13 -13.05
C VAL A 348 -1.75 21.45 -13.06
N PRO A 349 -2.31 22.25 -14.00
CA PRO A 349 -3.76 22.51 -14.03
C PRO A 349 -4.58 21.24 -14.23
N LEU A 350 -4.13 20.35 -15.12
CA LEU A 350 -4.79 19.06 -15.33
C LEU A 350 -4.67 18.15 -14.09
N MET A 351 -3.50 18.09 -13.48
CA MET A 351 -3.32 17.35 -12.22
C MET A 351 -4.28 17.83 -11.13
N ARG A 352 -4.46 19.14 -11.00
CA ARG A 352 -5.45 19.72 -10.05
C ARG A 352 -6.89 19.35 -10.40
N ALA A 353 -7.22 19.28 -11.68
CA ALA A 353 -8.53 18.82 -12.12
C ALA A 353 -8.74 17.32 -11.77
N LEU A 354 -7.73 16.48 -11.98
CA LEU A 354 -7.76 15.05 -11.62
C LEU A 354 -7.83 14.85 -10.09
N LEU A 355 -7.16 15.69 -9.31
CA LEU A 355 -7.27 15.72 -7.85
C LEU A 355 -8.72 16.02 -7.41
N ALA A 356 -9.34 17.01 -8.04
CA ALA A 356 -10.75 17.34 -7.77
C ALA A 356 -11.71 16.22 -8.21
N ALA A 357 -11.45 15.59 -9.35
CA ALA A 357 -12.26 14.47 -9.86
C ALA A 357 -12.24 13.25 -8.91
N GLY A 358 -11.11 12.97 -8.23
CA GLY A 358 -11.04 11.91 -7.23
C GLY A 358 -12.03 12.10 -6.07
N ALA A 359 -12.32 13.34 -5.70
CA ALA A 359 -13.33 13.63 -4.67
C ALA A 359 -14.76 13.30 -5.10
N LEU A 360 -15.05 13.34 -6.40
CA LEU A 360 -16.35 13.03 -6.98
C LEU A 360 -16.55 11.54 -7.24
N ALA A 361 -15.46 10.78 -7.36
CA ALA A 361 -15.48 9.35 -7.62
C ALA A 361 -14.57 8.57 -6.64
N PRO A 362 -14.86 8.61 -5.32
CA PRO A 362 -13.98 8.04 -4.31
C PRO A 362 -13.71 6.55 -4.48
N ARG A 363 -14.66 5.77 -5.02
CA ARG A 363 -14.50 4.33 -5.28
C ARG A 363 -13.37 4.00 -6.26
N TYR A 364 -12.95 4.97 -7.07
CA TYR A 364 -11.92 4.81 -8.11
C TYR A 364 -10.73 5.74 -7.91
N SER A 365 -10.73 6.54 -6.84
CA SER A 365 -9.61 7.43 -6.52
C SER A 365 -8.37 6.65 -6.11
N LEU A 366 -7.23 7.29 -6.20
CA LEU A 366 -5.95 6.72 -5.77
C LEU A 366 -5.94 6.51 -4.26
N ASP A 367 -6.25 7.56 -3.50
CA ASP A 367 -6.31 7.51 -2.05
C ASP A 367 -7.73 7.77 -1.55
N LEU A 368 -8.05 7.16 -0.42
CA LEU A 368 -9.30 7.30 0.31
C LEU A 368 -9.07 8.14 1.57
N ILE A 369 -10.05 8.96 1.89
CA ILE A 369 -10.08 9.72 3.14
C ILE A 369 -11.42 9.49 3.80
N PHE A 370 -11.40 8.91 5.00
CA PHE A 370 -12.57 8.70 5.84
C PHE A 370 -12.51 9.60 7.06
N VAL A 371 -13.65 10.19 7.40
CA VAL A 371 -13.89 10.92 8.64
C VAL A 371 -15.02 10.20 9.34
N ALA A 372 -14.74 9.61 10.49
CA ALA A 372 -15.67 8.73 11.19
C ALA A 372 -15.72 9.04 12.70
N ARG A 373 -16.82 8.71 13.34
CA ARG A 373 -17.01 8.85 14.78
C ARG A 373 -17.10 7.50 15.47
N LYS A 374 -16.43 7.35 16.61
CA LYS A 374 -16.65 6.19 17.49
C LYS A 374 -18.09 6.20 17.97
N ARG A 375 -18.81 5.08 17.80
CA ARG A 375 -20.16 4.92 18.30
C ARG A 375 -20.22 5.05 19.81
N ASN A 376 -21.24 5.73 20.31
CA ASN A 376 -21.50 5.77 21.74
C ASN A 376 -22.20 4.46 22.18
N PRO A 377 -21.68 3.73 23.17
CA PRO A 377 -22.27 2.47 23.61
C PRO A 377 -23.71 2.63 24.15
N GLY A 378 -24.17 3.85 24.45
CA GLY A 378 -25.53 4.15 24.96
C GLY A 378 -26.62 4.35 23.89
N PHE A 379 -26.29 4.29 22.57
CA PHE A 379 -27.26 4.54 21.49
C PHE A 379 -27.76 3.29 20.76
N LEU A 380 -27.58 2.10 21.31
CA LEU A 380 -28.09 0.84 20.76
C LEU A 380 -29.61 0.71 20.96
N GLY A 381 -30.40 1.72 20.57
CA GLY A 381 -31.84 1.69 20.85
C GLY A 381 -32.78 2.47 19.94
N MET A 382 -32.34 3.08 18.87
CA MET A 382 -33.26 3.65 17.88
C MET A 382 -32.86 3.33 16.44
N ASN A 383 -33.33 2.18 15.96
CA ASN A 383 -33.42 1.89 14.54
C ASN A 383 -34.45 2.87 13.93
N VAL A 384 -33.98 4.02 13.46
CA VAL A 384 -34.76 4.84 12.54
C VAL A 384 -34.60 4.20 11.15
N GLY A 385 -35.71 3.60 10.68
CA GLY A 385 -35.79 2.93 9.39
C GLY A 385 -35.19 3.77 8.25
N ARG A 386 -34.22 3.24 7.58
CA ARG A 386 -33.79 3.73 6.26
C ARG A 386 -34.87 3.34 5.27
N SER A 387 -35.79 4.28 4.99
CA SER A 387 -36.64 4.21 3.81
C SER A 387 -35.75 4.29 2.56
N SER A 388 -35.89 3.30 1.73
CA SER A 388 -35.44 3.28 0.35
C SER A 388 -35.85 4.56 -0.40
N LEU A 389 -34.88 5.26 -0.95
CA LEU A 389 -35.02 6.07 -2.16
C LEU A 389 -33.78 5.88 -3.01
#